data_aa748be7d5abacbb63febbcf26bbf4c9
#
_entry.id   aa748be7d5abacbb63febbcf26bbf4c9
#
_cell.length_a   1.000
_cell.length_b   1.000
_cell.length_c   1.000
_cell.angle_alpha   90.00
_cell.angle_beta   90.00
_cell.angle_gamma   90.00
#
_symmetry.space_group_name_H-M   'P 1'
#
loop_
_entity.id
_entity.type
_entity.pdbx_description
1 polymer ?
#
loop_
_entity_poly.entity_id
_entity_poly.type
_entity_poly.pdbx_seq_one_letter_code
_entity_poly.pdbx_strand_id
1 'polypeptide(L)'
;SLKIIRMKILKYFFLLLFFSGNAQILTLEECYTLAKQNYPLIKRHDLIEKTKEYTIQNAAKGWLPQIQIVAQATYQNDVTQIPIKIPNFTVDPVSKDQYKVFADIQQNIYDAGMVSNQKKMAAINSEIESQKTEIETDQLKLRINQIYFGILQTNELLEQTELTRSDLKNGLKKAEAQLENGIIFRSNVDILKAQLITIEQKKIELQSMKKSLLQTLSVFIQKKLDENTPLEKPQKILIQDENKRAELKLFDLQKIGLEQQKSTINTKNLPKLGAFFFFCYGKPGFNMLKNEFDLFYIGGLRLNIPISGLYTKKNDLAIIETQQQEIEVQKENFLFNQQFQTIQNNNDLDKIQQLITQDDELIHLRESIKQATFAQLENGVITTNDYLREVNELDRAKNQKITHEIQYLLTQYNLKAQINQ
;
A
#
# COMPACT_ATOMS: atom_id res chain seq x y z
N SER A 1 64.16 -12.41 -10.61
CA SER A 1 62.89 -12.70 -11.33
C SER A 1 61.93 -13.59 -10.52
N LEU A 2 62.42 -14.50 -9.63
CA LEU A 2 61.56 -15.36 -8.80
C LEU A 2 60.76 -14.64 -7.69
N LYS A 3 61.25 -13.50 -7.15
CA LYS A 3 60.56 -12.71 -6.13
C LYS A 3 59.30 -12.00 -6.67
N ILE A 4 59.32 -11.56 -7.91
CA ILE A 4 58.22 -10.87 -8.59
C ILE A 4 57.08 -11.84 -8.92
N ILE A 5 57.40 -13.08 -9.28
CA ILE A 5 56.43 -14.13 -9.57
C ILE A 5 55.70 -14.57 -8.28
N ARG A 6 56.46 -14.75 -7.17
CA ARG A 6 55.86 -15.08 -5.86
C ARG A 6 54.94 -13.97 -5.32
N MET A 7 55.26 -12.69 -5.51
CA MET A 7 54.40 -11.57 -5.10
C MET A 7 53.13 -11.45 -5.96
N LYS A 8 53.15 -11.79 -7.26
CA LYS A 8 51.97 -11.82 -8.11
C LYS A 8 51.05 -12.98 -7.77
N ILE A 9 51.59 -14.17 -7.52
CA ILE A 9 50.80 -15.36 -7.12
C ILE A 9 50.17 -15.13 -5.73
N LEU A 10 50.84 -14.46 -4.79
CA LEU A 10 50.29 -14.13 -3.46
C LEU A 10 49.16 -13.10 -3.55
N LYS A 11 49.18 -12.13 -4.51
CA LYS A 11 48.10 -11.21 -4.77
C LYS A 11 46.85 -11.89 -5.33
N TYR A 12 46.97 -12.85 -6.22
CA TYR A 12 45.84 -13.60 -6.77
C TYR A 12 45.27 -14.63 -5.78
N PHE A 13 46.11 -15.19 -4.87
CA PHE A 13 45.65 -16.06 -3.81
C PHE A 13 44.85 -15.28 -2.72
N PHE A 14 45.20 -14.03 -2.45
CA PHE A 14 44.43 -13.15 -1.53
C PHE A 14 43.14 -12.63 -2.12
N LEU A 15 43.02 -12.56 -3.46
CA LEU A 15 41.80 -12.18 -4.14
C LEU A 15 40.74 -13.31 -4.19
N LEU A 16 41.18 -14.57 -4.06
CA LEU A 16 40.30 -15.76 -4.03
C LEU A 16 39.67 -16.04 -2.66
N LEU A 17 40.16 -15.41 -1.58
CA LEU A 17 39.65 -15.60 -0.23
C LEU A 17 38.45 -14.74 0.14
N PHE A 18 38.03 -13.83 -0.73
CA PHE A 18 36.88 -12.94 -0.48
C PHE A 18 35.55 -13.40 -1.11
N PHE A 19 35.52 -14.56 -1.76
CA PHE A 19 34.29 -15.19 -2.26
C PHE A 19 33.83 -16.36 -1.38
N SER A 20 34.00 -16.27 -0.06
CA SER A 20 33.10 -17.00 0.83
C SER A 20 31.78 -16.26 0.82
N GLY A 21 30.93 -16.57 -0.14
CA GLY A 21 29.52 -16.20 -0.12
C GLY A 21 28.90 -16.82 1.13
N ASN A 22 28.95 -16.10 2.26
CA ASN A 22 28.05 -16.38 3.36
C ASN A 22 26.65 -16.34 2.73
N ALA A 23 26.01 -17.49 2.64
CA ALA A 23 24.59 -17.54 2.33
C ALA A 23 23.91 -16.72 3.43
N GLN A 24 23.68 -15.44 3.16
CA GLN A 24 23.05 -14.52 4.11
C GLN A 24 21.67 -15.05 4.40
N ILE A 25 21.46 -15.45 5.67
CA ILE A 25 20.15 -15.92 6.12
C ILE A 25 19.17 -14.74 5.95
N LEU A 26 18.14 -14.98 5.17
CA LEU A 26 17.13 -13.97 4.89
C LEU A 26 16.16 -13.87 6.08
N THR A 27 16.09 -12.71 6.70
CA THR A 27 15.19 -12.44 7.82
C THR A 27 13.86 -11.83 7.34
N LEU A 28 12.82 -11.97 8.15
CA LEU A 28 11.52 -11.38 7.86
C LEU A 28 11.59 -9.83 7.80
N GLU A 29 12.34 -9.21 8.70
CA GLU A 29 12.52 -7.74 8.74
C GLU A 29 13.30 -7.22 7.51
N GLU A 30 14.29 -7.99 7.02
CA GLU A 30 14.95 -7.69 5.75
C GLU A 30 13.96 -7.74 4.58
N CYS A 31 13.06 -8.73 4.57
CA CYS A 31 12.01 -8.83 3.55
C CYS A 31 11.06 -7.62 3.58
N TYR A 32 10.63 -7.15 4.75
CA TYR A 32 9.80 -5.94 4.86
C TYR A 32 10.53 -4.71 4.31
N THR A 33 11.80 -4.54 4.69
CA THR A 33 12.61 -3.39 4.26
C THR A 33 12.80 -3.37 2.75
N LEU A 34 13.23 -4.49 2.17
CA LEU A 34 13.44 -4.62 0.73
C LEU A 34 12.14 -4.47 -0.05
N ALA A 35 11.06 -5.09 0.43
CA ALA A 35 9.78 -4.98 -0.23
C ALA A 35 9.25 -3.54 -0.19
N LYS A 36 9.34 -2.84 0.95
CA LYS A 36 8.94 -1.43 1.04
C LYS A 36 9.75 -0.56 0.07
N GLN A 37 11.07 -0.77 -0.03
CA GLN A 37 11.94 0.00 -0.93
C GLN A 37 11.65 -0.24 -2.42
N ASN A 38 11.30 -1.48 -2.78
CA ASN A 38 11.14 -1.90 -4.17
C ASN A 38 9.68 -1.86 -4.64
N TYR A 39 8.72 -1.64 -3.74
CA TYR A 39 7.32 -1.63 -4.09
C TYR A 39 6.98 -0.41 -4.97
N PRO A 40 6.37 -0.61 -6.15
CA PRO A 40 6.15 0.50 -7.09
C PRO A 40 5.40 1.68 -6.48
N LEU A 41 4.54 1.42 -5.50
CA LEU A 41 3.73 2.44 -4.84
C LEU A 41 4.57 3.46 -4.05
N ILE A 42 5.81 3.11 -3.64
CA ILE A 42 6.69 4.04 -2.93
C ILE A 42 7.02 5.28 -3.77
N LYS A 43 7.05 5.14 -5.11
CA LYS A 43 7.26 6.24 -6.04
C LYS A 43 6.13 7.28 -6.01
N ARG A 44 4.96 6.89 -5.46
CA ARG A 44 3.82 7.80 -5.32
C ARG A 44 4.12 8.96 -4.37
N HIS A 45 4.99 8.77 -3.36
CA HIS A 45 5.40 9.85 -2.46
C HIS A 45 6.07 11.00 -3.21
N ASP A 46 6.99 10.69 -4.13
CA ASP A 46 7.67 11.72 -4.95
C ASP A 46 6.67 12.45 -5.88
N LEU A 47 5.70 11.73 -6.42
CA LEU A 47 4.66 12.31 -7.27
C LEU A 47 3.69 13.21 -6.48
N ILE A 48 3.34 12.82 -5.27
CA ILE A 48 2.52 13.61 -4.35
C ILE A 48 3.26 14.91 -3.99
N GLU A 49 4.54 14.82 -3.66
CA GLU A 49 5.36 15.99 -3.31
C GLU A 49 5.48 16.97 -4.49
N LYS A 50 5.78 16.47 -5.69
CA LYS A 50 5.79 17.29 -6.91
C LYS A 50 4.44 17.95 -7.19
N THR A 51 3.35 17.21 -7.01
CA THR A 51 1.99 17.75 -7.19
C THR A 51 1.71 18.87 -6.19
N LYS A 52 2.12 18.70 -4.93
CA LYS A 52 2.05 19.73 -3.90
C LYS A 52 2.83 20.98 -4.32
N GLU A 53 4.09 20.82 -4.74
CA GLU A 53 4.92 21.94 -5.18
C GLU A 53 4.27 22.72 -6.32
N TYR A 54 3.82 22.04 -7.37
CA TYR A 54 3.15 22.68 -8.51
C TYR A 54 1.85 23.39 -8.09
N THR A 55 1.07 22.76 -7.21
CA THR A 55 -0.18 23.36 -6.72
C THR A 55 0.10 24.63 -5.90
N ILE A 56 1.11 24.60 -5.02
CA ILE A 56 1.53 25.76 -4.23
C ILE A 56 2.09 26.88 -5.14
N GLN A 57 2.90 26.52 -6.14
CA GLN A 57 3.42 27.48 -7.13
C GLN A 57 2.28 28.11 -7.94
N ASN A 58 1.30 27.31 -8.38
CA ASN A 58 0.13 27.83 -9.10
C ASN A 58 -0.73 28.73 -8.22
N ALA A 59 -0.95 28.37 -6.95
CA ALA A 59 -1.64 29.21 -5.98
C ALA A 59 -0.90 30.55 -5.78
N ALA A 60 0.42 30.52 -5.71
CA ALA A 60 1.25 31.74 -5.59
C ALA A 60 1.07 32.70 -6.78
N LYS A 61 0.82 32.17 -7.98
CA LYS A 61 0.57 32.98 -9.18
C LYS A 61 -0.74 33.77 -9.11
N GLY A 62 -1.61 33.48 -8.15
CA GLY A 62 -2.78 34.31 -7.85
C GLY A 62 -2.45 35.77 -7.46
N TRP A 63 -1.17 36.04 -7.10
CA TRP A 63 -0.64 37.38 -6.89
C TRP A 63 -0.12 38.05 -8.15
N LEU A 64 -0.04 37.36 -9.30
CA LEU A 64 0.35 37.96 -10.57
C LEU A 64 -0.86 38.66 -11.23
N PRO A 65 -0.62 39.66 -12.08
CA PRO A 65 -1.67 40.28 -12.87
C PRO A 65 -2.41 39.21 -13.69
N GLN A 66 -3.74 39.17 -13.60
CA GLN A 66 -4.59 38.35 -14.45
C GLN A 66 -4.97 39.14 -15.68
N ILE A 67 -4.56 38.67 -16.85
CA ILE A 67 -4.69 39.38 -18.12
C ILE A 67 -5.63 38.60 -19.02
N GLN A 68 -6.70 39.24 -19.51
CA GLN A 68 -7.60 38.70 -20.48
C GLN A 68 -7.69 39.62 -21.69
N ILE A 69 -7.64 39.07 -22.90
CA ILE A 69 -7.89 39.80 -24.13
C ILE A 69 -9.27 39.35 -24.64
N VAL A 70 -10.15 40.29 -24.78
CA VAL A 70 -11.53 40.04 -25.23
C VAL A 70 -11.84 40.84 -26.49
N ALA A 71 -12.34 40.22 -27.54
CA ALA A 71 -12.84 40.84 -28.72
C ALA A 71 -14.37 40.71 -28.72
N GLN A 72 -15.07 41.83 -28.95
CA GLN A 72 -16.52 41.90 -28.92
C GLN A 72 -17.04 42.66 -30.14
N ALA A 73 -18.01 42.11 -30.84
CA ALA A 73 -18.81 42.77 -31.85
C ALA A 73 -20.25 42.74 -31.40
N THR A 74 -20.90 43.87 -31.35
CA THR A 74 -22.30 43.98 -30.92
C THR A 74 -23.12 44.77 -31.94
N TYR A 75 -24.38 44.39 -32.09
CA TYR A 75 -25.39 45.18 -32.81
C TYR A 75 -26.48 45.58 -31.84
N GLN A 76 -26.80 46.88 -31.83
CA GLN A 76 -27.78 47.48 -30.91
C GLN A 76 -29.00 47.95 -31.71
N ASN A 77 -30.18 47.78 -31.16
CA ASN A 77 -31.43 48.29 -31.80
C ASN A 77 -31.53 49.80 -31.69
N ASP A 78 -30.88 50.41 -30.68
CA ASP A 78 -30.82 51.85 -30.45
C ASP A 78 -29.42 52.28 -29.98
N VAL A 79 -29.06 53.53 -30.11
CA VAL A 79 -27.73 54.08 -29.80
C VAL A 79 -27.88 55.43 -29.07
N THR A 80 -26.85 55.84 -28.35
CA THR A 80 -26.80 57.13 -27.67
C THR A 80 -26.88 58.26 -28.68
N GLN A 81 -27.84 59.15 -28.53
CA GLN A 81 -28.11 60.31 -29.35
C GLN A 81 -28.22 61.58 -28.46
N ILE A 82 -27.82 62.71 -29.00
CA ILE A 82 -28.03 63.98 -28.33
C ILE A 82 -29.39 64.56 -28.76
N PRO A 83 -30.35 64.71 -27.83
CA PRO A 83 -31.77 65.14 -28.18
C PRO A 83 -31.86 66.63 -28.43
N ILE A 84 -30.76 67.36 -28.62
CA ILE A 84 -30.74 68.83 -28.80
C ILE A 84 -30.45 69.16 -30.27
N LYS A 85 -31.33 69.87 -30.95
CA LYS A 85 -31.11 70.44 -32.29
C LYS A 85 -30.51 71.82 -32.16
N ILE A 86 -29.23 71.96 -32.48
CA ILE A 86 -28.53 73.25 -32.52
C ILE A 86 -28.55 73.72 -33.98
N PRO A 87 -29.00 74.93 -34.28
CA PRO A 87 -28.99 75.48 -35.64
C PRO A 87 -27.51 75.44 -36.21
N ASN A 88 -27.35 74.85 -37.39
CA ASN A 88 -26.13 74.67 -38.10
C ASN A 88 -25.08 73.69 -37.46
N PHE A 89 -25.47 72.86 -36.49
CA PHE A 89 -24.60 71.84 -35.92
C PHE A 89 -25.39 70.51 -35.76
N THR A 90 -24.96 69.47 -36.49
CA THR A 90 -25.48 68.13 -36.35
C THR A 90 -24.41 67.18 -35.77
N VAL A 91 -24.76 66.45 -34.75
CA VAL A 91 -23.92 65.35 -34.23
C VAL A 91 -24.53 64.07 -34.75
N ASP A 92 -23.81 63.37 -35.62
CA ASP A 92 -24.29 62.07 -36.13
C ASP A 92 -24.28 61.05 -34.99
N PRO A 93 -25.36 60.24 -34.88
CA PRO A 93 -25.38 59.20 -33.87
C PRO A 93 -24.31 58.14 -34.15
N VAL A 94 -23.81 57.50 -33.10
CA VAL A 94 -22.88 56.37 -33.26
C VAL A 94 -23.50 55.21 -34.02
N SER A 95 -22.69 54.38 -34.66
CA SER A 95 -23.15 53.18 -35.39
C SER A 95 -23.88 52.22 -34.46
N LYS A 96 -24.92 51.53 -34.97
CA LYS A 96 -25.61 50.46 -34.26
C LYS A 96 -24.71 49.24 -34.11
N ASP A 97 -23.78 49.03 -35.05
CA ASP A 97 -22.71 48.02 -34.98
C ASP A 97 -21.50 48.61 -34.25
N GLN A 98 -21.08 47.90 -33.20
CA GLN A 98 -19.94 48.34 -32.37
C GLN A 98 -18.93 47.21 -32.25
N TYR A 99 -17.66 47.59 -32.26
CA TYR A 99 -16.55 46.66 -32.23
C TYR A 99 -15.56 47.11 -31.15
N LYS A 100 -15.11 46.17 -30.31
CA LYS A 100 -14.14 46.45 -29.25
C LYS A 100 -13.18 45.27 -29.12
N VAL A 101 -11.88 45.58 -29.01
CA VAL A 101 -10.86 44.66 -28.57
C VAL A 101 -10.23 45.29 -27.34
N PHE A 102 -10.24 44.56 -26.21
CA PHE A 102 -9.72 45.14 -24.98
C PHE A 102 -8.91 44.09 -24.17
N ALA A 103 -7.89 44.59 -23.49
CA ALA A 103 -7.17 43.86 -22.45
C ALA A 103 -7.73 44.28 -21.08
N ASP A 104 -8.26 43.31 -20.34
CA ASP A 104 -8.64 43.46 -18.93
C ASP A 104 -7.55 42.89 -18.05
N ILE A 105 -6.90 43.75 -17.28
CA ILE A 105 -5.79 43.43 -16.39
C ILE A 105 -6.27 43.66 -14.96
N GLN A 106 -6.27 42.57 -14.18
CA GLN A 106 -6.71 42.61 -12.78
C GLN A 106 -5.54 42.17 -11.88
N GLN A 107 -5.24 42.93 -10.85
CA GLN A 107 -4.18 42.68 -9.89
C GLN A 107 -4.76 42.60 -8.49
N ASN A 108 -4.60 41.46 -7.82
CA ASN A 108 -4.94 41.33 -6.41
C ASN A 108 -3.92 42.15 -5.57
N ILE A 109 -4.42 43.05 -4.70
CA ILE A 109 -3.64 43.78 -3.70
C ILE A 109 -3.85 43.16 -2.33
N TYR A 110 -5.10 42.80 -2.03
CA TYR A 110 -5.50 42.10 -0.81
C TYR A 110 -6.59 41.08 -1.12
N ASP A 111 -6.32 39.81 -0.88
CA ASP A 111 -7.19 38.68 -1.23
C ASP A 111 -7.89 38.03 -0.01
N ALA A 112 -7.82 38.69 1.15
CA ALA A 112 -8.31 38.18 2.44
C ALA A 112 -7.68 36.85 2.89
N GLY A 113 -6.50 36.48 2.36
CA GLY A 113 -5.79 35.23 2.70
C GLY A 113 -6.17 34.04 1.84
N MET A 114 -6.86 34.24 0.70
CA MET A 114 -7.34 33.16 -0.16
C MET A 114 -6.19 32.34 -0.73
N VAL A 115 -5.13 32.99 -1.25
CA VAL A 115 -3.91 32.32 -1.75
C VAL A 115 -3.22 31.55 -0.62
N SER A 116 -3.15 32.12 0.59
CA SER A 116 -2.57 31.43 1.76
C SER A 116 -3.35 30.17 2.10
N ASN A 117 -4.69 30.24 2.12
CA ASN A 117 -5.55 29.08 2.39
C ASN A 117 -5.42 28.02 1.30
N GLN A 118 -5.30 28.39 0.03
CA GLN A 118 -5.06 27.44 -1.07
C GLN A 118 -3.74 26.68 -0.90
N LYS A 119 -2.65 27.40 -0.52
CA LYS A 119 -1.35 26.78 -0.25
C LYS A 119 -1.41 25.81 0.93
N LYS A 120 -2.07 26.21 2.03
CA LYS A 120 -2.26 25.35 3.21
C LYS A 120 -3.06 24.12 2.87
N MET A 121 -4.16 24.26 2.11
CA MET A 121 -4.97 23.13 1.67
C MET A 121 -4.18 22.18 0.78
N ALA A 122 -3.34 22.68 -0.14
CA ALA A 122 -2.48 21.85 -0.97
C ALA A 122 -1.48 21.04 -0.13
N ALA A 123 -0.91 21.63 0.92
CA ALA A 123 -0.02 20.93 1.86
C ALA A 123 -0.76 19.83 2.63
N ILE A 124 -1.92 20.14 3.22
CA ILE A 124 -2.74 19.18 3.97
C ILE A 124 -3.20 18.02 3.07
N ASN A 125 -3.66 18.30 1.84
CA ASN A 125 -4.06 17.26 0.89
C ASN A 125 -2.89 16.34 0.52
N SER A 126 -1.68 16.90 0.38
CA SER A 126 -0.47 16.12 0.16
C SER A 126 -0.16 15.19 1.34
N GLU A 127 -0.32 15.66 2.58
CA GLU A 127 -0.12 14.85 3.78
C GLU A 127 -1.18 13.73 3.87
N ILE A 128 -2.44 14.02 3.54
CA ILE A 128 -3.52 13.02 3.48
C ILE A 128 -3.20 11.93 2.45
N GLU A 129 -2.81 12.30 1.23
CA GLU A 129 -2.46 11.33 0.18
C GLU A 129 -1.19 10.54 0.51
N SER A 130 -0.21 11.17 1.14
CA SER A 130 0.99 10.51 1.66
C SER A 130 0.64 9.49 2.74
N GLN A 131 -0.26 9.83 3.66
CA GLN A 131 -0.72 8.94 4.73
C GLN A 131 -1.52 7.74 4.19
N LYS A 132 -2.35 7.95 3.16
CA LYS A 132 -3.02 6.83 2.46
C LYS A 132 -2.01 5.88 1.83
N THR A 133 -0.95 6.42 1.21
CA THR A 133 0.11 5.60 0.61
C THR A 133 0.86 4.80 1.68
N GLU A 134 1.09 5.36 2.87
CA GLU A 134 1.71 4.63 3.99
C GLU A 134 0.81 3.47 4.46
N ILE A 135 -0.50 3.69 4.61
CA ILE A 135 -1.47 2.63 4.96
C ILE A 135 -1.43 1.48 3.95
N GLU A 136 -1.46 1.81 2.64
CA GLU A 136 -1.37 0.81 1.58
C GLU A 136 -0.03 0.05 1.61
N THR A 137 1.06 0.73 1.98
CA THR A 137 2.40 0.13 2.11
C THR A 137 2.48 -0.77 3.35
N ASP A 138 1.84 -0.41 4.46
CA ASP A 138 1.81 -1.25 5.66
C ASP A 138 1.08 -2.58 5.44
N GLN A 139 0.06 -2.61 4.57
CA GLN A 139 -0.61 -3.86 4.18
C GLN A 139 0.34 -4.85 3.47
N LEU A 140 1.46 -4.37 2.94
CA LEU A 140 2.49 -5.22 2.34
C LEU A 140 3.09 -6.20 3.36
N LYS A 141 3.22 -5.79 4.63
CA LYS A 141 3.71 -6.65 5.72
C LYS A 141 2.87 -7.94 5.84
N LEU A 142 1.55 -7.83 5.77
CA LEU A 142 0.65 -8.99 5.86
C LEU A 142 0.85 -9.97 4.69
N ARG A 143 1.05 -9.46 3.48
CA ARG A 143 1.31 -10.30 2.30
C ARG A 143 2.66 -11.00 2.40
N ILE A 144 3.69 -10.29 2.88
CA ILE A 144 5.01 -10.86 3.09
C ILE A 144 4.96 -11.92 4.18
N ASN A 145 4.23 -11.69 5.27
CA ASN A 145 4.03 -12.70 6.31
C ASN A 145 3.49 -14.00 5.73
N GLN A 146 2.40 -13.93 4.96
CA GLN A 146 1.80 -15.12 4.35
C GLN A 146 2.78 -15.89 3.48
N ILE A 147 3.58 -15.19 2.66
CA ILE A 147 4.56 -15.81 1.77
C ILE A 147 5.72 -16.39 2.57
N TYR A 148 6.29 -15.61 3.49
CA TYR A 148 7.45 -16.00 4.29
C TYR A 148 7.16 -17.22 5.18
N PHE A 149 6.08 -17.17 5.96
CA PHE A 149 5.66 -18.28 6.80
C PHE A 149 5.17 -19.48 5.97
N GLY A 150 4.61 -19.25 4.78
CA GLY A 150 4.30 -20.30 3.82
C GLY A 150 5.55 -21.05 3.33
N ILE A 151 6.67 -20.35 3.09
CA ILE A 151 7.95 -20.97 2.73
C ILE A 151 8.50 -21.79 3.92
N LEU A 152 8.46 -21.24 5.13
CA LEU A 152 8.90 -21.95 6.34
C LEU A 152 8.10 -23.21 6.57
N GLN A 153 6.76 -23.15 6.48
CA GLN A 153 5.88 -24.31 6.60
C GLN A 153 6.23 -25.38 5.56
N THR A 154 6.39 -24.97 4.30
CA THR A 154 6.70 -25.90 3.21
C THR A 154 8.08 -26.55 3.41
N ASN A 155 9.07 -25.82 3.94
CA ASN A 155 10.38 -26.37 4.28
C ASN A 155 10.26 -27.47 5.35
N GLU A 156 9.57 -27.20 6.46
CA GLU A 156 9.38 -28.17 7.55
C GLU A 156 8.58 -29.40 7.09
N LEU A 157 7.55 -29.20 6.26
CA LEU A 157 6.79 -30.29 5.68
C LEU A 157 7.61 -31.14 4.70
N LEU A 158 8.53 -30.53 3.94
CA LEU A 158 9.46 -31.24 3.06
C LEU A 158 10.44 -32.10 3.89
N GLU A 159 10.97 -31.55 4.96
CA GLU A 159 11.87 -32.29 5.88
C GLU A 159 11.13 -33.49 6.51
N GLN A 160 9.93 -33.28 7.04
CA GLN A 160 9.09 -34.36 7.58
C GLN A 160 8.76 -35.42 6.52
N THR A 161 8.44 -34.99 5.30
CA THR A 161 8.16 -35.92 4.18
C THR A 161 9.38 -36.78 3.84
N GLU A 162 10.60 -36.23 3.90
CA GLU A 162 11.83 -36.99 3.65
C GLU A 162 12.13 -37.99 4.77
N LEU A 163 11.85 -37.64 6.05
CA LEU A 163 11.94 -38.55 7.16
C LEU A 163 10.98 -39.75 6.99
N THR A 164 9.72 -39.47 6.66
CA THR A 164 8.70 -40.53 6.41
C THR A 164 9.12 -41.40 5.22
N ARG A 165 9.64 -40.80 4.15
CA ARG A 165 10.18 -41.51 2.98
C ARG A 165 11.35 -42.43 3.33
N SER A 166 12.27 -41.96 4.17
CA SER A 166 13.40 -42.77 4.65
C SER A 166 12.95 -43.97 5.47
N ASP A 167 11.98 -43.77 6.38
CA ASP A 167 11.39 -44.83 7.18
C ASP A 167 10.70 -45.92 6.30
N LEU A 168 9.92 -45.48 5.32
CA LEU A 168 9.25 -46.37 4.37
C LEU A 168 10.24 -47.15 3.48
N LYS A 169 11.35 -46.54 3.05
CA LYS A 169 12.41 -47.24 2.31
C LYS A 169 13.09 -48.33 3.14
N ASN A 170 13.33 -48.03 4.41
CA ASN A 170 13.90 -49.05 5.33
C ASN A 170 12.93 -50.21 5.54
N GLY A 171 11.64 -49.91 5.69
CA GLY A 171 10.58 -50.91 5.76
C GLY A 171 10.48 -51.75 4.48
N LEU A 172 10.54 -51.12 3.30
CA LEU A 172 10.52 -51.83 2.01
C LEU A 172 11.70 -52.76 1.85
N LYS A 173 12.93 -52.36 2.20
CA LYS A 173 14.09 -53.20 2.11
C LYS A 173 13.96 -54.47 2.97
N LYS A 174 13.38 -54.34 4.17
CA LYS A 174 13.11 -55.49 5.05
C LYS A 174 12.03 -56.42 4.43
N ALA A 175 10.96 -55.82 3.91
CA ALA A 175 9.89 -56.60 3.29
C ALA A 175 10.34 -57.35 2.02
N GLU A 176 11.22 -56.75 1.20
CA GLU A 176 11.80 -57.42 0.04
C GLU A 176 12.64 -58.63 0.46
N ALA A 177 13.48 -58.53 1.53
CA ALA A 177 14.22 -59.66 2.07
C ALA A 177 13.31 -60.77 2.65
N GLN A 178 12.18 -60.42 3.29
CA GLN A 178 11.19 -61.38 3.77
C GLN A 178 10.45 -62.10 2.63
N LEU A 179 10.18 -61.40 1.53
CA LEU A 179 9.61 -61.99 0.34
C LEU A 179 10.55 -62.98 -0.33
N GLU A 180 11.85 -62.68 -0.44
CA GLU A 180 12.87 -63.57 -0.96
C GLU A 180 12.96 -64.85 -0.13
N ASN A 181 12.76 -64.77 1.18
CA ASN A 181 12.71 -65.90 2.09
C ASN A 181 11.37 -66.60 2.17
N GLY A 182 10.37 -66.19 1.39
CA GLY A 182 9.04 -66.80 1.37
C GLY A 182 8.16 -66.49 2.61
N ILE A 183 8.52 -65.51 3.43
CA ILE A 183 7.85 -65.23 4.71
C ILE A 183 6.59 -64.39 4.50
N ILE A 184 6.57 -63.51 3.49
CA ILE A 184 5.44 -62.63 3.18
C ILE A 184 5.02 -62.74 1.71
N PHE A 185 3.81 -62.25 1.39
CA PHE A 185 3.32 -62.21 0.02
C PHE A 185 3.84 -60.98 -0.74
N ARG A 186 3.92 -61.06 -2.05
CA ARG A 186 4.29 -59.99 -2.95
C ARG A 186 3.42 -58.73 -2.78
N SER A 187 2.12 -58.93 -2.49
CA SER A 187 1.20 -57.79 -2.23
C SER A 187 1.66 -56.87 -1.09
N ASN A 188 2.34 -57.43 -0.06
CA ASN A 188 2.87 -56.60 1.03
C ASN A 188 3.98 -55.64 0.57
N VAL A 189 4.84 -56.10 -0.33
CA VAL A 189 5.87 -55.30 -0.97
C VAL A 189 5.26 -54.24 -1.90
N ASP A 190 4.26 -54.65 -2.69
CA ASP A 190 3.60 -53.75 -3.64
C ASP A 190 2.83 -52.62 -2.90
N ILE A 191 2.24 -52.87 -1.74
CA ILE A 191 1.60 -51.86 -0.87
C ILE A 191 2.64 -50.81 -0.39
N LEU A 192 3.83 -51.25 0.05
CA LEU A 192 4.90 -50.33 0.46
C LEU A 192 5.45 -49.50 -0.71
N LYS A 193 5.59 -50.11 -1.90
CA LYS A 193 5.96 -49.40 -3.10
C LYS A 193 4.93 -48.33 -3.52
N ALA A 194 3.64 -48.69 -3.46
CA ALA A 194 2.56 -47.72 -3.71
C ALA A 194 2.60 -46.54 -2.73
N GLN A 195 2.81 -46.82 -1.43
CA GLN A 195 2.94 -45.75 -0.42
C GLN A 195 4.15 -44.83 -0.67
N LEU A 196 5.30 -45.40 -1.10
CA LEU A 196 6.46 -44.60 -1.47
C LEU A 196 6.20 -43.66 -2.65
N ILE A 197 5.44 -44.12 -3.66
CA ILE A 197 5.00 -43.30 -4.78
C ILE A 197 4.10 -42.15 -4.29
N THR A 198 3.18 -42.40 -3.38
CA THR A 198 2.32 -41.38 -2.77
C THR A 198 3.15 -40.29 -2.04
N ILE A 199 4.17 -40.71 -1.27
CA ILE A 199 5.08 -39.78 -0.60
C ILE A 199 5.90 -38.98 -1.61
N GLU A 200 6.36 -39.58 -2.71
CA GLU A 200 7.09 -38.90 -3.76
C GLU A 200 6.21 -37.85 -4.47
N GLN A 201 4.92 -38.15 -4.72
CA GLN A 201 3.94 -37.19 -5.24
C GLN A 201 3.78 -36.00 -4.27
N LYS A 202 3.59 -36.24 -2.96
CA LYS A 202 3.51 -35.18 -1.93
C LYS A 202 4.76 -34.29 -1.94
N LYS A 203 5.96 -34.90 -2.08
CA LYS A 203 7.22 -34.17 -2.18
C LYS A 203 7.26 -33.24 -3.39
N ILE A 204 6.85 -33.73 -4.56
CA ILE A 204 6.77 -32.92 -5.81
C ILE A 204 5.82 -31.74 -5.62
N GLU A 205 4.66 -31.92 -5.02
CA GLU A 205 3.68 -30.87 -4.73
C GLU A 205 4.28 -29.80 -3.81
N LEU A 206 4.91 -30.21 -2.71
CA LEU A 206 5.56 -29.29 -1.77
C LEU A 206 6.73 -28.53 -2.41
N GLN A 207 7.55 -29.19 -3.23
CA GLN A 207 8.65 -28.52 -3.98
C GLN A 207 8.11 -27.48 -4.95
N SER A 208 7.05 -27.81 -5.68
CA SER A 208 6.38 -26.84 -6.58
C SER A 208 5.82 -25.64 -5.81
N MET A 209 5.16 -25.89 -4.67
CA MET A 209 4.65 -24.84 -3.79
C MET A 209 5.77 -23.95 -3.25
N LYS A 210 6.87 -24.53 -2.74
CA LYS A 210 8.05 -23.80 -2.28
C LYS A 210 8.61 -22.91 -3.38
N LYS A 211 8.80 -23.45 -4.58
CA LYS A 211 9.31 -22.71 -5.73
C LYS A 211 8.41 -21.51 -6.07
N SER A 212 7.10 -21.72 -6.11
CA SER A 212 6.12 -20.64 -6.37
C SER A 212 6.21 -19.53 -5.32
N LEU A 213 6.26 -19.87 -4.04
CA LEU A 213 6.37 -18.91 -2.94
C LEU A 213 7.69 -18.13 -2.97
N LEU A 214 8.82 -18.80 -3.24
CA LEU A 214 10.13 -18.17 -3.39
C LEU A 214 10.17 -17.20 -4.58
N GLN A 215 9.59 -17.58 -5.72
CA GLN A 215 9.47 -16.71 -6.87
C GLN A 215 8.60 -15.48 -6.55
N THR A 216 7.49 -15.68 -5.86
CA THR A 216 6.62 -14.57 -5.42
C THR A 216 7.36 -13.63 -4.47
N LEU A 217 8.06 -14.15 -3.47
CA LEU A 217 8.86 -13.33 -2.56
C LEU A 217 9.96 -12.57 -3.31
N SER A 218 10.64 -13.23 -4.27
CA SER A 218 11.67 -12.61 -5.12
C SER A 218 11.16 -11.38 -5.87
N VAL A 219 9.90 -11.41 -6.34
CA VAL A 219 9.27 -10.27 -7.00
C VAL A 219 9.08 -9.10 -6.04
N PHE A 220 8.60 -9.37 -4.81
CA PHE A 220 8.40 -8.33 -3.80
C PHE A 220 9.69 -7.66 -3.36
N ILE A 221 10.74 -8.46 -3.09
CA ILE A 221 12.01 -7.94 -2.56
C ILE A 221 13.02 -7.57 -3.65
N GLN A 222 12.70 -7.85 -4.93
CA GLN A 222 13.60 -7.69 -6.10
C GLN A 222 15.00 -8.31 -5.89
N LYS A 223 15.06 -9.43 -5.18
CA LYS A 223 16.26 -10.23 -4.94
C LYS A 223 16.00 -11.66 -5.43
N LYS A 224 16.90 -12.19 -6.25
CA LYS A 224 16.77 -13.57 -6.72
C LYS A 224 16.95 -14.53 -5.55
N LEU A 225 15.94 -15.37 -5.31
CA LEU A 225 15.98 -16.44 -4.31
C LEU A 225 15.98 -17.78 -5.05
N ASP A 226 16.74 -18.73 -4.51
CA ASP A 226 16.78 -20.12 -4.96
C ASP A 226 16.17 -21.06 -3.90
N GLU A 227 16.03 -22.34 -4.25
CA GLU A 227 15.42 -23.33 -3.37
C GLU A 227 16.24 -23.61 -2.09
N ASN A 228 17.54 -23.24 -2.09
CA ASN A 228 18.45 -23.42 -0.97
C ASN A 228 18.64 -22.15 -0.14
N THR A 229 18.00 -21.05 -0.50
CA THR A 229 18.08 -19.80 0.27
C THR A 229 17.56 -20.03 1.69
N PRO A 230 18.43 -19.90 2.74
CA PRO A 230 18.01 -20.10 4.11
C PRO A 230 17.18 -18.94 4.60
N LEU A 231 15.99 -19.24 5.15
CA LEU A 231 15.13 -18.28 5.83
C LEU A 231 15.25 -18.49 7.34
N GLU A 232 15.33 -17.42 8.10
CA GLU A 232 15.28 -17.47 9.55
C GLU A 232 13.85 -17.79 10.04
N LYS A 233 13.70 -18.75 10.98
CA LYS A 233 12.42 -18.95 11.66
C LYS A 233 12.30 -17.88 12.76
N PRO A 234 11.34 -16.93 12.63
CA PRO A 234 11.19 -15.86 13.61
C PRO A 234 10.80 -16.41 14.98
N GLN A 235 11.24 -15.74 16.03
CA GLN A 235 10.88 -16.13 17.40
C GLN A 235 9.47 -15.68 17.77
N LYS A 236 8.89 -16.33 18.79
CA LYS A 236 7.65 -15.87 19.42
C LYS A 236 7.86 -14.47 20.01
N ILE A 237 6.91 -13.59 19.77
CA ILE A 237 6.94 -12.19 20.21
C ILE A 237 5.90 -11.91 21.30
N LEU A 238 6.22 -10.98 22.19
CA LEU A 238 5.23 -10.38 23.08
C LEU A 238 4.62 -9.17 22.38
N ILE A 239 3.32 -9.17 22.23
CA ILE A 239 2.60 -8.08 21.58
C ILE A 239 2.26 -7.05 22.67
N GLN A 240 2.64 -5.79 22.44
CA GLN A 240 2.30 -4.67 23.34
C GLN A 240 0.98 -4.03 22.85
N ASP A 241 0.16 -3.55 23.78
CA ASP A 241 -1.16 -2.98 23.46
C ASP A 241 -1.12 -1.56 22.83
N GLU A 242 0.06 -1.06 22.46
CA GLU A 242 0.18 0.29 21.89
C GLU A 242 -0.28 0.33 20.44
N ASN A 243 -1.40 1.02 20.21
CA ASN A 243 -1.98 1.17 18.88
C ASN A 243 -1.38 2.38 18.15
N LYS A 244 -0.46 2.13 17.21
CA LYS A 244 0.20 3.15 16.38
C LYS A 244 -0.25 3.10 14.91
N ARG A 245 -1.47 2.66 14.65
CA ARG A 245 -1.97 2.47 13.29
C ARG A 245 -1.98 3.76 12.47
N ALA A 246 -1.48 3.65 11.25
CA ALA A 246 -1.40 4.75 10.29
C ALA A 246 -2.78 5.34 9.93
N GLU A 247 -3.86 4.54 10.03
CA GLU A 247 -5.24 4.97 9.79
C GLU A 247 -5.72 6.01 10.80
N LEU A 248 -5.28 5.94 12.07
CA LEU A 248 -5.68 6.92 13.09
C LEU A 248 -5.16 8.31 12.72
N LYS A 249 -3.92 8.40 12.28
CA LYS A 249 -3.32 9.64 11.79
C LYS A 249 -4.04 10.18 10.55
N LEU A 250 -4.54 9.29 9.67
CA LEU A 250 -5.32 9.70 8.51
C LEU A 250 -6.61 10.43 8.92
N PHE A 251 -7.36 9.91 9.91
CA PHE A 251 -8.56 10.57 10.41
C PHE A 251 -8.25 11.95 10.99
N ASP A 252 -7.16 12.08 11.74
CA ASP A 252 -6.74 13.36 12.30
C ASP A 252 -6.36 14.38 11.21
N LEU A 253 -5.63 13.95 10.17
CA LEU A 253 -5.30 14.79 9.01
C LEU A 253 -6.55 15.22 8.23
N GLN A 254 -7.53 14.33 8.05
CA GLN A 254 -8.80 14.65 7.40
C GLN A 254 -9.58 15.72 8.20
N LYS A 255 -9.61 15.62 9.54
CA LYS A 255 -10.21 16.66 10.41
C LYS A 255 -9.51 18.01 10.26
N ILE A 256 -8.17 18.02 10.20
CA ILE A 256 -7.38 19.24 9.94
C ILE A 256 -7.73 19.82 8.56
N GLY A 257 -7.90 18.98 7.55
CA GLY A 257 -8.34 19.41 6.22
C GLY A 257 -9.70 20.10 6.22
N LEU A 258 -10.66 19.54 6.94
CA LEU A 258 -11.99 20.15 7.10
C LEU A 258 -11.94 21.48 7.88
N GLU A 259 -11.09 21.59 8.89
CA GLU A 259 -10.90 22.83 9.62
C GLU A 259 -10.29 23.92 8.71
N GLN A 260 -9.35 23.56 7.83
CA GLN A 260 -8.84 24.46 6.81
C GLN A 260 -9.92 24.88 5.79
N GLN A 261 -10.88 24.00 5.48
CA GLN A 261 -12.03 24.37 4.65
C GLN A 261 -12.94 25.41 5.32
N LYS A 262 -13.18 25.32 6.65
CA LYS A 262 -13.89 26.37 7.41
C LYS A 262 -13.18 27.73 7.25
N SER A 263 -11.85 27.74 7.35
CA SER A 263 -11.06 28.97 7.12
C SER A 263 -11.27 29.50 5.69
N THR A 264 -11.33 28.64 4.68
CA THR A 264 -11.58 29.04 3.29
C THR A 264 -12.99 29.61 3.08
N ILE A 265 -14.03 29.03 3.72
CA ILE A 265 -15.41 29.55 3.69
C ILE A 265 -15.44 30.96 4.32
N ASN A 266 -14.74 31.17 5.43
CA ASN A 266 -14.68 32.46 6.08
C ASN A 266 -14.00 33.53 5.21
N THR A 267 -12.83 33.19 4.62
CA THR A 267 -12.07 34.10 3.74
C THR A 267 -12.79 34.42 2.45
N LYS A 268 -13.58 33.50 1.90
CA LYS A 268 -14.37 33.72 0.68
C LYS A 268 -15.31 34.91 0.82
N ASN A 269 -15.82 35.15 2.03
CA ASN A 269 -16.82 36.18 2.34
C ASN A 269 -16.23 37.49 2.87
N LEU A 270 -14.91 37.64 2.91
CA LEU A 270 -14.23 38.84 3.34
C LEU A 270 -14.03 39.84 2.19
N PRO A 271 -13.94 41.16 2.48
CA PRO A 271 -13.62 42.16 1.48
C PRO A 271 -12.27 41.88 0.80
N LYS A 272 -12.21 42.11 -0.50
CA LYS A 272 -11.00 41.98 -1.32
C LYS A 272 -10.71 43.27 -2.03
N LEU A 273 -9.44 43.66 -2.11
CA LEU A 273 -8.99 44.86 -2.79
C LEU A 273 -8.12 44.47 -3.99
N GLY A 274 -8.44 44.99 -5.15
CA GLY A 274 -7.65 44.80 -6.37
C GLY A 274 -7.44 46.14 -7.11
N ALA A 275 -6.40 46.19 -7.92
CA ALA A 275 -6.26 47.17 -8.97
C ALA A 275 -6.77 46.57 -10.28
N PHE A 276 -7.31 47.41 -11.13
CA PHE A 276 -7.68 47.00 -12.48
C PHE A 276 -7.17 48.03 -13.50
N PHE A 277 -6.87 47.54 -14.69
CA PHE A 277 -6.49 48.32 -15.83
C PHE A 277 -7.16 47.74 -17.08
N PHE A 278 -7.95 48.62 -17.73
CA PHE A 278 -8.70 48.26 -18.93
C PHE A 278 -8.15 49.09 -20.10
N PHE A 279 -7.59 48.40 -21.09
CA PHE A 279 -7.07 49.00 -22.31
C PHE A 279 -7.88 48.54 -23.50
N CYS A 280 -8.47 49.47 -24.22
CA CYS A 280 -9.45 49.20 -25.27
C CYS A 280 -9.15 49.95 -26.56
N TYR A 281 -9.26 49.23 -27.68
CA TYR A 281 -9.40 49.82 -29.04
C TYR A 281 -10.75 49.43 -29.58
N GLY A 282 -11.58 50.43 -29.91
CA GLY A 282 -12.97 50.13 -30.34
C GLY A 282 -13.69 51.28 -31.00
N LYS A 283 -14.80 50.95 -31.60
CA LYS A 283 -15.75 51.89 -32.23
C LYS A 283 -17.11 51.73 -31.60
N PRO A 284 -17.72 52.72 -30.95
CA PRO A 284 -17.08 54.01 -30.64
C PRO A 284 -15.98 53.87 -29.61
N GLY A 285 -15.02 54.82 -29.55
CA GLY A 285 -14.06 54.95 -28.49
C GLY A 285 -14.68 55.36 -27.14
N PHE A 286 -13.88 55.87 -26.20
CA PHE A 286 -14.41 56.36 -24.92
C PHE A 286 -15.32 57.58 -25.11
N ASN A 287 -15.00 58.44 -26.08
CA ASN A 287 -15.86 59.51 -26.45
C ASN A 287 -16.98 59.03 -27.39
N MET A 288 -18.17 58.79 -26.82
CA MET A 288 -19.33 58.29 -27.55
C MET A 288 -19.91 59.30 -28.58
N LEU A 289 -19.39 60.51 -28.64
CA LEU A 289 -19.78 61.52 -29.65
C LEU A 289 -19.02 61.39 -30.96
N LYS A 290 -17.99 60.53 -30.99
CA LYS A 290 -17.18 60.23 -32.18
C LYS A 290 -17.44 58.82 -32.64
N ASN A 291 -17.95 58.68 -33.86
CA ASN A 291 -18.23 57.35 -34.45
C ASN A 291 -17.01 56.83 -35.22
N GLU A 292 -15.86 56.77 -34.55
CA GLU A 292 -14.59 56.31 -35.14
C GLU A 292 -13.88 55.31 -34.16
N PHE A 293 -12.93 54.56 -34.68
CA PHE A 293 -12.10 53.74 -33.84
C PHE A 293 -11.12 54.62 -33.04
N ASP A 294 -11.11 54.40 -31.74
CA ASP A 294 -10.21 55.14 -30.86
C ASP A 294 -9.65 54.22 -29.76
N LEU A 295 -8.52 54.61 -29.24
CA LEU A 295 -7.80 53.89 -28.20
C LEU A 295 -8.01 54.61 -26.87
N PHE A 296 -8.40 53.87 -25.84
CA PHE A 296 -8.55 54.42 -24.50
C PHE A 296 -8.19 53.47 -23.42
N TYR A 297 -7.95 53.95 -22.23
CA TYR A 297 -7.71 53.12 -21.05
C TYR A 297 -8.48 53.68 -19.83
N ILE A 298 -8.75 52.77 -18.88
CA ILE A 298 -9.33 53.09 -17.58
C ILE A 298 -8.58 52.23 -16.54
N GLY A 299 -8.03 52.88 -15.50
CA GLY A 299 -7.37 52.23 -14.41
C GLY A 299 -7.90 52.69 -13.06
N GLY A 300 -7.89 51.84 -12.08
CA GLY A 300 -8.37 52.17 -10.75
C GLY A 300 -8.22 51.08 -9.70
N LEU A 301 -8.78 51.35 -8.54
CA LEU A 301 -8.88 50.39 -7.45
C LEU A 301 -10.33 49.92 -7.34
N ARG A 302 -10.49 48.62 -7.03
CA ARG A 302 -11.83 47.99 -6.86
C ARG A 302 -11.88 47.24 -5.54
N LEU A 303 -12.75 47.68 -4.64
CA LEU A 303 -13.09 46.95 -3.42
C LEU A 303 -14.30 46.06 -3.71
N ASN A 304 -14.16 44.75 -3.54
CA ASN A 304 -15.21 43.75 -3.72
C ASN A 304 -15.63 43.15 -2.39
N ILE A 305 -16.89 43.28 -2.01
CA ILE A 305 -17.47 42.74 -0.78
C ILE A 305 -18.58 41.79 -1.16
N PRO A 306 -18.34 40.44 -1.12
CA PRO A 306 -19.31 39.43 -1.56
C PRO A 306 -20.40 39.21 -0.48
N ILE A 307 -21.46 40.00 -0.48
CA ILE A 307 -22.58 39.94 0.50
C ILE A 307 -23.41 38.66 0.31
N SER A 308 -23.66 38.24 -0.93
CA SER A 308 -24.47 37.06 -1.24
C SER A 308 -23.88 35.75 -0.65
N GLY A 309 -22.58 35.70 -0.47
CA GLY A 309 -21.92 34.52 0.17
C GLY A 309 -22.33 34.33 1.63
N LEU A 310 -22.88 35.36 2.29
CA LEU A 310 -23.38 35.25 3.65
C LEU A 310 -24.71 34.45 3.72
N TYR A 311 -25.45 34.30 2.63
CA TYR A 311 -26.72 33.54 2.59
C TYR A 311 -26.49 32.05 2.86
N THR A 312 -25.39 31.49 2.34
CA THR A 312 -25.08 30.07 2.45
C THR A 312 -24.06 29.78 3.57
N LYS A 313 -23.31 30.78 4.04
CA LYS A 313 -22.19 30.61 4.97
C LYS A 313 -22.53 29.73 6.20
N LYS A 314 -23.70 29.94 6.81
CA LYS A 314 -24.13 29.17 7.98
C LYS A 314 -24.29 27.68 7.63
N ASN A 315 -24.90 27.39 6.51
CA ASN A 315 -25.13 26.01 6.06
C ASN A 315 -23.81 25.39 5.59
N ASP A 316 -22.95 26.14 4.90
CA ASP A 316 -21.62 25.67 4.47
C ASP A 316 -20.76 25.26 5.67
N LEU A 317 -20.79 26.04 6.76
CA LEU A 317 -20.09 25.69 8.02
C LEU A 317 -20.72 24.47 8.70
N ALA A 318 -22.06 24.38 8.74
CA ALA A 318 -22.78 23.25 9.30
C ALA A 318 -22.48 21.94 8.53
N ILE A 319 -22.36 22.02 7.21
CA ILE A 319 -21.94 20.87 6.37
C ILE A 319 -20.55 20.38 6.81
N ILE A 320 -19.58 21.29 7.00
CA ILE A 320 -18.23 20.90 7.46
C ILE A 320 -18.29 20.26 8.86
N GLU A 321 -19.11 20.79 9.77
CA GLU A 321 -19.28 20.19 11.11
C GLU A 321 -19.88 18.78 11.02
N THR A 322 -20.86 18.57 10.16
CA THR A 322 -21.43 17.24 9.91
C THR A 322 -20.37 16.29 9.33
N GLN A 323 -19.54 16.74 8.39
CA GLN A 323 -18.43 15.94 7.85
C GLN A 323 -17.38 15.60 8.90
N GLN A 324 -17.08 16.52 9.84
CA GLN A 324 -16.18 16.22 10.96
C GLN A 324 -16.78 15.15 11.90
N GLN A 325 -18.08 15.19 12.15
CA GLN A 325 -18.78 14.15 12.91
C GLN A 325 -18.77 12.81 12.17
N GLU A 326 -18.93 12.82 10.85
CA GLU A 326 -18.83 11.61 10.03
C GLU A 326 -17.44 10.96 10.13
N ILE A 327 -16.35 11.75 10.10
CA ILE A 327 -15.00 11.23 10.32
C ILE A 327 -14.87 10.61 11.70
N GLU A 328 -15.47 11.22 12.74
CA GLU A 328 -15.43 10.64 14.09
C GLU A 328 -16.14 9.29 14.14
N VAL A 329 -17.32 9.17 13.53
CA VAL A 329 -18.05 7.89 13.41
C VAL A 329 -17.22 6.85 12.64
N GLN A 330 -16.53 7.26 11.55
CA GLN A 330 -15.63 6.36 10.83
C GLN A 330 -14.46 5.88 11.71
N LYS A 331 -13.87 6.77 12.52
CA LYS A 331 -12.82 6.44 13.50
C LYS A 331 -13.33 5.48 14.57
N GLU A 332 -14.51 5.73 15.13
CA GLU A 332 -15.15 4.83 16.09
C GLU A 332 -15.41 3.45 15.49
N ASN A 333 -15.98 3.39 14.30
CA ASN A 333 -16.21 2.12 13.59
C ASN A 333 -14.90 1.38 13.30
N PHE A 334 -13.84 2.10 12.92
CA PHE A 334 -12.52 1.52 12.72
C PHE A 334 -11.98 0.89 14.02
N LEU A 335 -12.04 1.61 15.14
CA LEU A 335 -11.60 1.12 16.46
C LEU A 335 -12.43 -0.08 16.92
N PHE A 336 -13.76 -0.05 16.69
CA PHE A 336 -14.65 -1.17 17.00
C PHE A 336 -14.26 -2.43 16.23
N ASN A 337 -14.06 -2.32 14.93
CA ASN A 337 -13.63 -3.45 14.10
C ASN A 337 -12.25 -3.97 14.50
N GLN A 338 -11.33 -3.08 14.87
CA GLN A 338 -10.02 -3.46 15.37
C GLN A 338 -10.11 -4.24 16.69
N GLN A 339 -10.94 -3.79 17.63
CA GLN A 339 -11.17 -4.50 18.89
C GLN A 339 -11.72 -5.91 18.62
N PHE A 340 -12.68 -6.02 17.71
CA PHE A 340 -13.22 -7.32 17.30
C PHE A 340 -12.14 -8.25 16.74
N GLN A 341 -11.31 -7.76 15.81
CA GLN A 341 -10.19 -8.54 15.26
C GLN A 341 -9.16 -8.93 16.32
N THR A 342 -8.85 -8.04 17.26
CA THR A 342 -7.90 -8.32 18.34
C THR A 342 -8.42 -9.44 19.25
N ILE A 343 -9.69 -9.41 19.64
CA ILE A 343 -10.33 -10.47 20.43
C ILE A 343 -10.26 -11.81 19.67
N GLN A 344 -10.59 -11.82 18.39
CA GLN A 344 -10.56 -13.02 17.58
C GLN A 344 -9.13 -13.58 17.45
N ASN A 345 -8.15 -12.73 17.17
CA ASN A 345 -6.75 -13.15 17.04
C ASN A 345 -6.19 -13.70 18.36
N ASN A 346 -6.52 -13.08 19.51
CA ASN A 346 -6.09 -13.57 20.81
C ASN A 346 -6.68 -14.95 21.13
N ASN A 347 -7.99 -15.12 20.89
CA ASN A 347 -8.64 -16.42 21.06
C ASN A 347 -8.06 -17.50 20.12
N ASP A 348 -7.71 -17.13 18.88
CA ASP A 348 -7.03 -18.03 17.94
C ASP A 348 -5.62 -18.40 18.43
N LEU A 349 -4.85 -17.47 18.98
CA LEU A 349 -3.54 -17.74 19.55
C LEU A 349 -3.64 -18.70 20.74
N ASP A 350 -4.59 -18.48 21.65
CA ASP A 350 -4.82 -19.35 22.81
C ASP A 350 -5.23 -20.76 22.38
N LYS A 351 -6.17 -20.87 21.41
CA LYS A 351 -6.57 -22.14 20.82
C LYS A 351 -5.38 -22.87 20.20
N ILE A 352 -4.59 -22.20 19.34
CA ILE A 352 -3.47 -22.83 18.64
C ILE A 352 -2.40 -23.27 19.66
N GLN A 353 -2.14 -22.47 20.70
CA GLN A 353 -1.19 -22.83 21.76
C GLN A 353 -1.63 -24.13 22.50
N GLN A 354 -2.93 -24.29 22.77
CA GLN A 354 -3.48 -25.51 23.38
C GLN A 354 -3.35 -26.70 22.40
N LEU A 355 -3.63 -26.49 21.11
CA LEU A 355 -3.47 -27.51 20.08
C LEU A 355 -2.03 -28.01 19.98
N ILE A 356 -1.04 -27.12 19.98
CA ILE A 356 0.40 -27.48 19.96
C ILE A 356 0.74 -28.37 21.17
N THR A 357 0.20 -28.07 22.36
CA THR A 357 0.42 -28.91 23.54
C THR A 357 -0.18 -30.31 23.39
N GLN A 358 -1.38 -30.41 22.79
CA GLN A 358 -2.02 -31.70 22.51
C GLN A 358 -1.31 -32.45 21.37
N ASP A 359 -0.77 -31.76 20.38
CA ASP A 359 0.04 -32.37 19.31
C ASP A 359 1.29 -33.06 19.87
N ASP A 360 1.97 -32.46 20.84
CA ASP A 360 3.14 -33.07 21.49
C ASP A 360 2.78 -34.42 22.16
N GLU A 361 1.69 -34.44 22.90
CA GLU A 361 1.21 -35.66 23.55
C GLU A 361 0.76 -36.72 22.53
N LEU A 362 0.00 -36.29 21.50
CA LEU A 362 -0.45 -37.16 20.42
C LEU A 362 0.74 -37.79 19.67
N ILE A 363 1.74 -37.01 19.31
CA ILE A 363 2.95 -37.48 18.61
C ILE A 363 3.67 -38.52 19.46
N HIS A 364 3.86 -38.26 20.76
CA HIS A 364 4.51 -39.19 21.67
C HIS A 364 3.76 -40.56 21.70
N LEU A 365 2.42 -40.54 21.81
CA LEU A 365 1.60 -41.76 21.79
C LEU A 365 1.71 -42.47 20.42
N ARG A 366 1.60 -41.75 19.32
CA ARG A 366 1.72 -42.31 17.96
C ARG A 366 3.08 -42.93 17.68
N GLU A 367 4.17 -42.33 18.19
CA GLU A 367 5.52 -42.89 18.09
C GLU A 367 5.63 -44.22 18.84
N SER A 368 5.09 -44.31 20.06
CA SER A 368 5.03 -45.55 20.83
C SER A 368 4.21 -46.64 20.10
N ILE A 369 3.03 -46.27 19.57
CA ILE A 369 2.18 -47.21 18.79
C ILE A 369 2.92 -47.68 17.55
N LYS A 370 3.55 -46.78 16.78
CA LYS A 370 4.34 -47.17 15.59
C LYS A 370 5.45 -48.14 15.92
N GLN A 371 6.18 -47.95 17.03
CA GLN A 371 7.23 -48.88 17.47
C GLN A 371 6.66 -50.24 17.82
N ALA A 372 5.55 -50.28 18.58
CA ALA A 372 4.88 -51.55 18.95
C ALA A 372 4.34 -52.30 17.72
N THR A 373 3.69 -51.58 16.81
CA THR A 373 3.14 -52.19 15.57
C THR A 373 4.26 -52.64 14.63
N PHE A 374 5.38 -51.95 14.61
CA PHE A 374 6.55 -52.44 13.85
C PHE A 374 7.08 -53.77 14.36
N ALA A 375 7.23 -53.94 15.69
CA ALA A 375 7.61 -55.23 16.28
C ALA A 375 6.56 -56.34 16.03
N GLN A 376 5.28 -56.02 16.07
CA GLN A 376 4.16 -56.95 15.73
C GLN A 376 4.23 -57.39 14.27
N LEU A 377 4.54 -56.47 13.35
CA LEU A 377 4.70 -56.78 11.93
C LEU A 377 5.89 -57.72 11.70
N GLU A 378 7.03 -57.43 12.37
CA GLU A 378 8.22 -58.31 12.27
C GLU A 378 7.97 -59.75 12.77
N ASN A 379 7.05 -59.91 13.73
CA ASN A 379 6.64 -61.23 14.25
C ASN A 379 5.42 -61.83 13.53
N GLY A 380 4.93 -61.20 12.46
CA GLY A 380 3.80 -61.67 11.66
C GLY A 380 2.45 -61.63 12.37
N VAL A 381 2.33 -60.85 13.45
CA VAL A 381 1.09 -60.68 14.25
C VAL A 381 0.06 -59.76 13.58
N ILE A 382 0.54 -58.75 12.83
CA ILE A 382 -0.30 -57.82 12.09
C ILE A 382 0.09 -57.76 10.61
N THR A 383 -0.79 -57.19 9.80
CA THR A 383 -0.53 -56.98 8.36
C THR A 383 0.33 -55.74 8.08
N THR A 384 0.99 -55.71 6.90
CA THR A 384 1.68 -54.52 6.40
C THR A 384 0.73 -53.32 6.33
N ASN A 385 -0.53 -53.54 6.04
CA ASN A 385 -1.54 -52.49 5.94
C ASN A 385 -1.85 -51.85 7.30
N ASP A 386 -1.93 -52.68 8.36
CA ASP A 386 -2.12 -52.18 9.73
C ASP A 386 -0.94 -51.32 10.18
N TYR A 387 0.29 -51.76 9.90
CA TYR A 387 1.50 -50.94 10.19
C TYR A 387 1.51 -49.61 9.42
N LEU A 388 1.20 -49.64 8.11
CA LEU A 388 1.19 -48.41 7.31
C LEU A 388 0.12 -47.41 7.79
N ARG A 389 -1.02 -47.91 8.30
CA ARG A 389 -2.00 -47.03 8.92
C ARG A 389 -1.38 -46.22 10.07
N GLU A 390 -0.65 -46.85 10.96
CA GLU A 390 -0.04 -46.16 12.10
C GLU A 390 1.14 -45.27 11.68
N VAL A 391 1.90 -45.60 10.64
CA VAL A 391 2.90 -44.72 10.04
C VAL A 391 2.25 -43.47 9.49
N ASN A 392 1.13 -43.60 8.77
CA ASN A 392 0.42 -42.45 8.20
C ASN A 392 -0.22 -41.57 9.27
N GLU A 393 -0.74 -42.17 10.36
CA GLU A 393 -1.30 -41.42 11.49
C GLU A 393 -0.24 -40.63 12.24
N LEU A 394 0.99 -41.16 12.41
CA LEU A 394 2.10 -40.44 12.97
C LEU A 394 2.56 -39.27 12.05
N ASP A 395 2.68 -39.56 10.73
CA ASP A 395 3.05 -38.49 9.76
C ASP A 395 2.01 -37.38 9.77
N ARG A 396 0.71 -37.72 9.83
CA ARG A 396 -0.37 -36.75 9.94
C ARG A 396 -0.26 -35.89 11.20
N ALA A 397 -0.02 -36.50 12.37
CA ALA A 397 0.14 -35.80 13.62
C ALA A 397 1.33 -34.80 13.58
N LYS A 398 2.48 -35.23 13.04
CA LYS A 398 3.66 -34.35 12.87
C LYS A 398 3.40 -33.20 11.91
N ASN A 399 2.76 -33.46 10.78
CA ASN A 399 2.37 -32.41 9.82
C ASN A 399 1.39 -31.40 10.43
N GLN A 400 0.45 -31.85 11.28
CA GLN A 400 -0.47 -30.95 11.99
C GLN A 400 0.26 -30.06 12.97
N LYS A 401 1.20 -30.61 13.78
CA LYS A 401 2.03 -29.79 14.68
C LYS A 401 2.80 -28.70 13.93
N ILE A 402 3.49 -29.06 12.85
CA ILE A 402 4.19 -28.09 11.98
C ILE A 402 3.24 -26.97 11.55
N THR A 403 2.03 -27.34 11.10
CA THR A 403 1.02 -26.37 10.68
C THR A 403 0.59 -25.47 11.82
N HIS A 404 0.32 -25.99 13.01
CA HIS A 404 -0.07 -25.20 14.17
C HIS A 404 1.05 -24.26 14.66
N GLU A 405 2.31 -24.73 14.70
CA GLU A 405 3.46 -23.88 15.08
C GLU A 405 3.64 -22.70 14.12
N ILE A 406 3.61 -22.94 12.82
CA ILE A 406 3.74 -21.87 11.82
C ILE A 406 2.53 -20.94 11.85
N GLN A 407 1.33 -21.47 11.99
CA GLN A 407 0.12 -20.65 12.09
C GLN A 407 0.14 -19.77 13.35
N TYR A 408 0.64 -20.26 14.47
CA TYR A 408 0.83 -19.46 15.68
C TYR A 408 1.72 -18.25 15.43
N LEU A 409 2.90 -18.46 14.83
CA LEU A 409 3.83 -17.38 14.49
C LEU A 409 3.22 -16.42 13.47
N LEU A 410 2.59 -16.93 12.41
CA LEU A 410 1.93 -16.11 11.40
C LEU A 410 0.86 -15.20 12.03
N THR A 411 0.04 -15.73 12.94
CA THR A 411 -1.00 -14.97 13.64
C THR A 411 -0.38 -13.87 14.52
N GLN A 412 0.70 -14.18 15.26
CA GLN A 412 1.42 -13.18 16.06
C GLN A 412 1.99 -12.05 15.19
N TYR A 413 2.67 -12.39 14.09
CA TYR A 413 3.29 -11.40 13.20
C TYR A 413 2.26 -10.60 12.40
N ASN A 414 1.12 -11.20 12.07
CA ASN A 414 -0.01 -10.47 11.48
C ASN A 414 -0.62 -9.47 12.49
N LEU A 415 -0.79 -9.88 13.74
CA LEU A 415 -1.29 -8.99 14.78
C LEU A 415 -0.30 -7.84 15.04
N LYS A 416 1.01 -8.13 15.13
CA LYS A 416 2.06 -7.10 15.21
C LYS A 416 1.97 -6.11 14.03
N ALA A 417 1.85 -6.60 12.80
CA ALA A 417 1.73 -5.76 11.61
C ALA A 417 0.44 -4.91 11.62
N GLN A 418 -0.66 -5.45 12.15
CA GLN A 418 -1.94 -4.74 12.26
C GLN A 418 -1.91 -3.60 13.26
N ILE A 419 -1.17 -3.70 14.37
CA ILE A 419 -1.02 -2.62 15.36
C ILE A 419 0.16 -1.68 15.06
N ASN A 420 0.87 -1.95 13.96
CA ASN A 420 2.02 -1.19 13.44
C ASN A 420 3.18 -1.06 14.43
N GLN A 421 3.56 -2.18 15.05
CA GLN A 421 4.74 -2.32 15.90
C GLN A 421 5.96 -2.81 15.12
#